data_94580c1f5598c396150ba6ff46cb4a65
#
_entry.id   94580c1f5598c396150ba6ff46cb4a65
#
_cell.length_a   1.000
_cell.length_b   1.000
_cell.length_c   1.000
_cell.angle_alpha   90.00
_cell.angle_beta   90.00
_cell.angle_gamma   90.00
#
_symmetry.space_group_name_H-M   'P 1'
#
loop_
_entity.id
_entity.type
_entity.pdbx_description
1 polymer ?
#
loop_
_entity_poly.entity_id
_entity_poly.type
_entity_poly.pdbx_seq_one_letter_code
_entity_poly.pdbx_strand_id
1 'polypeptide(L)'
;MRKWICTLVALAGLTGAAGMILSATDAHLLPDIRVQRAANLMLIHAVAALALCGLALLAPRRGGWFASAAGALLSGSLIFACDMTLRAVHGARLFPMAAPLGGSLLILGWIIVTISAAATLWPSPGGTGDQNTEK
;
A
#
# COMPACT_ATOMS: atom_id res chain seq x y z
N MET A 1 17.59 2.44 -3.06
CA MET A 1 16.34 1.84 -3.54
C MET A 1 16.10 0.42 -3.01
N ARG A 2 17.04 -0.51 -3.16
CA ARG A 2 16.88 -1.92 -2.71
C ARG A 2 16.58 -2.06 -1.21
N LYS A 3 17.31 -1.35 -0.33
CA LYS A 3 17.05 -1.37 1.12
C LYS A 3 15.65 -0.89 1.47
N TRP A 4 15.19 0.17 0.83
CA TRP A 4 13.83 0.72 1.01
C TRP A 4 12.73 -0.29 0.63
N ILE A 5 12.91 -0.97 -0.52
CA ILE A 5 11.97 -2.01 -0.95
C ILE A 5 11.94 -3.18 0.06
N CYS A 6 13.11 -3.63 0.56
CA CYS A 6 13.16 -4.66 1.59
C CYS A 6 12.42 -4.24 2.87
N THR A 7 12.54 -2.98 3.28
CA THR A 7 11.78 -2.44 4.43
C THR A 7 10.29 -2.50 4.19
N LEU A 8 9.83 -2.08 2.99
CA LEU A 8 8.40 -2.16 2.64
C LEU A 8 7.88 -3.60 2.60
N VAL A 9 8.68 -4.55 2.10
CA VAL A 9 8.33 -5.98 2.12
C VAL A 9 8.20 -6.51 3.55
N ALA A 10 9.12 -6.15 4.44
CA ALA A 10 9.05 -6.53 5.85
C ALA A 10 7.81 -5.93 6.53
N LEU A 11 7.52 -4.64 6.28
CA LEU A 11 6.33 -3.97 6.81
C LEU A 11 5.05 -4.60 6.26
N ALA A 12 5.01 -4.98 4.98
CA ALA A 12 3.88 -5.68 4.39
C ALA A 12 3.64 -7.04 5.06
N GLY A 13 4.70 -7.80 5.32
CA GLY A 13 4.61 -9.06 6.05
C GLY A 13 4.05 -8.88 7.47
N LEU A 14 4.55 -7.89 8.21
CA LEU A 14 4.03 -7.55 9.55
C LEU A 14 2.57 -7.09 9.51
N THR A 15 2.21 -6.28 8.51
CA THR A 15 0.82 -5.83 8.31
C THR A 15 -0.10 -7.01 8.02
N GLY A 16 0.33 -7.95 7.17
CA GLY A 16 -0.42 -9.17 6.89
C GLY A 16 -0.60 -10.05 8.13
N ALA A 17 0.46 -10.27 8.89
CA ALA A 17 0.40 -11.03 10.15
C ALA A 17 -0.56 -10.38 11.15
N ALA A 18 -0.48 -9.06 11.34
CA ALA A 18 -1.39 -8.32 12.21
C ALA A 18 -2.86 -8.39 11.72
N GLY A 19 -3.09 -8.32 10.40
CA GLY A 19 -4.40 -8.52 9.81
C GLY A 19 -5.00 -9.90 10.10
N MET A 20 -4.18 -10.95 10.05
CA MET A 20 -4.61 -12.31 10.42
C MET A 20 -4.95 -12.42 11.91
N ILE A 21 -4.15 -11.81 12.79
CA ILE A 21 -4.43 -11.78 14.24
C ILE A 21 -5.77 -11.06 14.51
N LEU A 22 -6.00 -9.90 13.86
CA LEU A 22 -7.26 -9.17 13.99
C LEU A 22 -8.44 -9.97 13.46
N SER A 23 -8.29 -10.69 12.35
CA SER A 23 -9.33 -11.56 11.81
C SER A 23 -9.68 -12.70 12.78
N ALA A 24 -8.69 -13.32 13.41
CA ALA A 24 -8.91 -14.34 14.43
C ALA A 24 -9.57 -13.74 15.69
N THR A 25 -9.18 -12.52 16.08
CA THR A 25 -9.78 -11.81 17.21
C THR A 25 -11.26 -11.50 16.95
N ASP A 26 -11.62 -11.04 15.76
CA ASP A 26 -13.01 -10.81 15.36
C ASP A 26 -13.83 -12.10 15.42
N ALA A 27 -13.27 -13.21 14.93
CA ALA A 27 -13.98 -14.47 14.87
C ALA A 27 -14.23 -15.13 16.25
N HIS A 28 -13.34 -14.93 17.23
CA HIS A 28 -13.34 -15.73 18.46
C HIS A 28 -13.48 -14.92 19.75
N LEU A 29 -13.06 -13.66 19.79
CA LEU A 29 -12.94 -12.88 21.01
C LEU A 29 -13.78 -11.61 21.04
N LEU A 30 -13.84 -10.89 19.96
CA LEU A 30 -14.47 -9.58 19.87
C LEU A 30 -15.16 -9.41 18.50
N PRO A 31 -16.34 -10.00 18.30
CA PRO A 31 -17.09 -9.81 17.05
C PRO A 31 -17.53 -8.35 16.91
N ASP A 32 -16.81 -7.58 16.09
CA ASP A 32 -17.10 -6.18 15.81
C ASP A 32 -16.78 -5.87 14.34
N ILE A 33 -17.75 -5.31 13.63
CA ILE A 33 -17.61 -4.93 12.22
C ILE A 33 -16.40 -4.01 11.95
N ARG A 34 -15.95 -3.26 12.95
CA ARG A 34 -14.78 -2.38 12.86
C ARG A 34 -13.49 -3.19 12.84
N VAL A 35 -13.39 -4.22 13.70
CA VAL A 35 -12.25 -5.14 13.74
C VAL A 35 -12.17 -5.93 12.44
N GLN A 36 -13.30 -6.43 11.95
CA GLN A 36 -13.39 -7.13 10.67
C GLN A 36 -12.93 -6.25 9.50
N ARG A 37 -13.39 -4.99 9.44
CA ARG A 37 -12.96 -4.04 8.40
C ARG A 37 -11.47 -3.74 8.49
N ALA A 38 -10.94 -3.56 9.70
CA ALA A 38 -9.52 -3.33 9.93
C ALA A 38 -8.68 -4.51 9.42
N ALA A 39 -9.04 -5.74 9.79
CA ALA A 39 -8.39 -6.95 9.35
C ALA A 39 -8.38 -7.09 7.82
N ASN A 40 -9.54 -6.94 7.18
CA ASN A 40 -9.67 -7.05 5.72
C ASN A 40 -8.82 -6.01 4.98
N LEU A 41 -8.82 -4.75 5.43
CA LEU A 41 -8.01 -3.70 4.81
C LEU A 41 -6.50 -4.00 4.96
N MET A 42 -6.07 -4.45 6.13
CA MET A 42 -4.66 -4.81 6.34
C MET A 42 -4.24 -5.97 5.42
N LEU A 43 -5.03 -7.02 5.31
CA LEU A 43 -4.73 -8.19 4.47
C LEU A 43 -4.64 -7.82 2.98
N ILE A 44 -5.65 -7.10 2.47
CA ILE A 44 -5.69 -6.69 1.05
C ILE A 44 -4.49 -5.80 0.71
N HIS A 45 -4.19 -4.80 1.54
CA HIS A 45 -3.14 -3.84 1.23
C HIS A 45 -1.73 -4.38 1.52
N ALA A 46 -1.57 -5.36 2.42
CA ALA A 46 -0.32 -6.09 2.56
C ALA A 46 0.05 -6.84 1.27
N VAL A 47 -0.90 -7.57 0.69
CA VAL A 47 -0.68 -8.28 -0.59
C VAL A 47 -0.43 -7.30 -1.73
N ALA A 48 -1.22 -6.23 -1.82
CA ALA A 48 -1.02 -5.19 -2.84
C ALA A 48 0.38 -4.55 -2.73
N ALA A 49 0.85 -4.25 -1.52
CA ALA A 49 2.17 -3.69 -1.29
C ALA A 49 3.29 -4.63 -1.71
N LEU A 50 3.18 -5.94 -1.43
CA LEU A 50 4.14 -6.95 -1.90
C LEU A 50 4.21 -6.99 -3.43
N ALA A 51 3.06 -6.98 -4.11
CA ALA A 51 3.00 -6.94 -5.57
C ALA A 51 3.66 -5.66 -6.14
N LEU A 52 3.38 -4.50 -5.53
CA LEU A 52 3.98 -3.23 -5.92
C LEU A 52 5.50 -3.20 -5.69
N CYS A 53 5.99 -3.81 -4.62
CA CYS A 53 7.42 -3.98 -4.39
C CYS A 53 8.07 -4.84 -5.48
N GLY A 54 7.40 -5.91 -5.92
CA GLY A 54 7.83 -6.71 -7.07
C GLY A 54 7.90 -5.89 -8.36
N LEU A 55 6.85 -5.12 -8.67
CA LEU A 55 6.84 -4.21 -9.82
C LEU A 55 7.92 -3.14 -9.74
N ALA A 56 8.21 -2.63 -8.54
CA ALA A 56 9.28 -1.65 -8.32
C ALA A 56 10.67 -2.20 -8.68
N LEU A 57 10.90 -3.50 -8.49
CA LEU A 57 12.15 -4.16 -8.87
C LEU A 57 12.23 -4.41 -10.38
N LEU A 58 11.10 -4.71 -11.02
CA LEU A 58 11.02 -5.01 -12.45
C LEU A 58 11.02 -3.76 -13.33
N ALA A 59 10.66 -2.59 -12.81
CA ALA A 59 10.56 -1.34 -13.54
C ALA A 59 11.57 -0.28 -13.04
N PRO A 60 12.88 -0.37 -13.38
CA PRO A 60 13.93 0.47 -12.78
C PRO A 60 13.69 1.98 -12.90
N ARG A 61 13.10 2.43 -14.02
CA ARG A 61 12.81 3.86 -14.26
C ARG A 61 11.64 4.39 -13.45
N ARG A 62 10.72 3.52 -13.01
CA ARG A 62 9.48 3.88 -12.30
C ARG A 62 9.32 3.17 -10.96
N GLY A 63 10.33 2.40 -10.54
CA GLY A 63 10.32 1.66 -9.28
C GLY A 63 10.04 2.53 -8.06
N GLY A 64 10.50 3.79 -8.07
CA GLY A 64 10.22 4.75 -7.01
C GLY A 64 8.72 5.04 -6.86
N TRP A 65 7.97 5.17 -7.94
CA TRP A 65 6.53 5.41 -7.91
C TRP A 65 5.74 4.22 -7.34
N PHE A 66 6.08 3.01 -7.77
CA PHE A 66 5.47 1.80 -7.22
C PHE A 66 5.80 1.60 -5.74
N ALA A 67 7.05 1.89 -5.33
CA ALA A 67 7.45 1.85 -3.92
C ALA A 67 6.73 2.91 -3.08
N SER A 68 6.52 4.13 -3.61
CA SER A 68 5.74 5.17 -2.94
C SER A 68 4.27 4.78 -2.78
N ALA A 69 3.67 4.16 -3.80
CA ALA A 69 2.32 3.62 -3.73
C ALA A 69 2.21 2.53 -2.64
N ALA A 70 3.16 1.59 -2.60
CA ALA A 70 3.20 0.57 -1.55
C ALA A 70 3.28 1.19 -0.15
N GLY A 71 4.13 2.21 0.04
CA GLY A 71 4.23 2.96 1.29
C GLY A 71 2.92 3.65 1.68
N ALA A 72 2.24 4.29 0.73
CA ALA A 72 0.94 4.94 0.96
C ALA A 72 -0.15 3.92 1.35
N LEU A 73 -0.20 2.77 0.69
CA LEU A 73 -1.16 1.71 1.01
C LEU A 73 -0.91 1.12 2.40
N LEU A 74 0.35 0.83 2.75
CA LEU A 74 0.69 0.30 4.08
C LEU A 74 0.39 1.31 5.19
N SER A 75 0.83 2.55 5.05
CA SER A 75 0.58 3.58 6.07
C SER A 75 -0.91 3.90 6.22
N GLY A 76 -1.65 4.00 5.11
CA GLY A 76 -3.08 4.24 5.12
C GLY A 76 -3.86 3.11 5.79
N SER A 77 -3.52 1.84 5.48
CA SER A 77 -4.17 0.68 6.10
C SER A 77 -3.88 0.57 7.59
N LEU A 78 -2.64 0.85 8.02
CA LEU A 78 -2.26 0.84 9.43
C LEU A 78 -2.99 1.93 10.23
N ILE A 79 -2.99 3.19 9.75
CA ILE A 79 -3.70 4.29 10.41
C ILE A 79 -5.19 3.97 10.55
N PHE A 80 -5.81 3.50 9.47
CA PHE A 80 -7.22 3.13 9.47
C PHE A 80 -7.50 1.98 10.45
N ALA A 81 -6.70 0.92 10.39
CA ALA A 81 -6.89 -0.27 11.22
C ALA A 81 -6.67 0.05 12.71
N CYS A 82 -5.65 0.82 13.06
CA CYS A 82 -5.43 1.26 14.44
C CYS A 82 -6.61 2.06 14.98
N ASP A 83 -7.16 3.03 14.21
CA ASP A 83 -8.32 3.81 14.65
C ASP A 83 -9.57 2.95 14.82
N MET A 84 -9.84 2.03 13.89
CA MET A 84 -11.00 1.14 13.98
C MET A 84 -10.91 0.17 15.15
N THR A 85 -9.73 -0.42 15.36
CA THR A 85 -9.49 -1.36 16.48
C THR A 85 -9.58 -0.64 17.82
N LEU A 86 -8.98 0.55 17.94
CA LEU A 86 -9.03 1.34 19.18
C LEU A 86 -10.47 1.73 19.53
N ARG A 87 -11.28 2.08 18.54
CA ARG A 87 -12.72 2.37 18.74
C ARG A 87 -13.51 1.14 19.16
N ALA A 88 -13.16 -0.04 18.65
CA ALA A 88 -13.85 -1.27 19.02
C ALA A 88 -13.54 -1.67 20.46
N VAL A 89 -12.27 -1.56 20.89
CA VAL A 89 -11.81 -2.02 22.19
C VAL A 89 -12.05 -0.98 23.32
N HIS A 90 -11.75 0.29 23.04
CA HIS A 90 -11.75 1.35 24.06
C HIS A 90 -12.80 2.44 23.83
N GLY A 91 -13.56 2.38 22.73
CA GLY A 91 -14.48 3.46 22.35
C GLY A 91 -13.79 4.78 21.96
N ALA A 92 -12.47 4.83 22.02
CA ALA A 92 -11.66 6.01 21.75
C ALA A 92 -11.20 6.10 20.29
N ARG A 93 -10.90 7.28 19.81
CA ARG A 93 -10.27 7.51 18.49
C ARG A 93 -8.76 7.58 18.66
N LEU A 94 -8.02 7.13 17.64
CA LEU A 94 -6.57 7.28 17.62
C LEU A 94 -6.17 8.78 17.69
N PHE A 95 -6.80 9.56 16.81
CA PHE A 95 -6.79 11.03 16.82
C PHE A 95 -7.98 11.55 15.97
N PRO A 96 -8.36 12.85 16.07
CA PRO A 96 -9.38 13.41 15.21
C PRO A 96 -9.01 13.20 13.73
N MET A 97 -9.96 12.66 12.93
CA MET A 97 -9.79 12.40 11.48
C MET A 97 -8.84 11.24 11.11
N ALA A 98 -8.43 10.36 12.03
CA ALA A 98 -7.52 9.26 11.72
C ALA A 98 -8.06 8.32 10.64
N ALA A 99 -9.31 7.85 10.74
CA ALA A 99 -9.90 6.98 9.73
C ALA A 99 -10.06 7.67 8.36
N PRO A 100 -10.57 8.91 8.23
CA PRO A 100 -10.58 9.63 6.97
C PRO A 100 -9.19 9.81 6.37
N LEU A 101 -8.18 10.13 7.17
CA LEU A 101 -6.80 10.28 6.71
C LEU A 101 -6.24 8.95 6.17
N GLY A 102 -6.42 7.86 6.92
CA GLY A 102 -6.04 6.52 6.48
C GLY A 102 -6.70 6.15 5.15
N GLY A 103 -8.02 6.36 5.05
CA GLY A 103 -8.78 6.11 3.82
C GLY A 103 -8.31 6.96 2.63
N SER A 104 -8.00 8.24 2.84
CA SER A 104 -7.47 9.14 1.80
C SER A 104 -6.10 8.67 1.31
N LEU A 105 -5.23 8.20 2.20
CA LEU A 105 -3.92 7.63 1.82
C LEU A 105 -4.07 6.35 0.97
N LEU A 106 -5.07 5.52 1.27
CA LEU A 106 -5.37 4.34 0.46
C LEU A 106 -5.81 4.73 -0.95
N ILE A 107 -6.72 5.70 -1.09
CA ILE A 107 -7.17 6.22 -2.38
C ILE A 107 -5.98 6.79 -3.16
N LEU A 108 -5.15 7.61 -2.52
CA LEU A 108 -3.94 8.19 -3.12
C LEU A 108 -2.97 7.10 -3.59
N GLY A 109 -2.76 6.06 -2.79
CA GLY A 109 -1.93 4.91 -3.15
C GLY A 109 -2.40 4.27 -4.45
N TRP A 110 -3.69 4.00 -4.60
CA TRP A 110 -4.27 3.43 -5.82
C TRP A 110 -4.20 4.38 -7.02
N ILE A 111 -4.37 5.68 -6.82
CA ILE A 111 -4.17 6.70 -7.87
C ILE A 111 -2.72 6.68 -8.36
N ILE A 112 -1.74 6.61 -7.45
CA ILE A 112 -0.32 6.52 -7.81
C ILE A 112 -0.05 5.24 -8.63
N VAL A 113 -0.62 4.10 -8.26
CA VAL A 113 -0.52 2.85 -9.04
C VAL A 113 -1.02 3.08 -10.46
N THR A 114 -2.21 3.66 -10.62
CA THR A 114 -2.85 3.92 -11.91
C THR A 114 -1.98 4.83 -12.78
N ILE A 115 -1.51 5.95 -12.23
CA ILE A 115 -0.64 6.90 -12.95
C ILE A 115 0.68 6.23 -13.34
N SER A 116 1.28 5.45 -12.44
CA SER A 116 2.54 4.75 -12.69
C SER A 116 2.41 3.73 -13.82
N ALA A 117 1.32 2.98 -13.84
CA ALA A 117 1.02 2.01 -14.89
C ALA A 117 0.73 2.71 -16.24
N ALA A 118 -0.16 3.71 -16.24
CA ALA A 118 -0.51 4.47 -17.46
C ALA A 118 0.73 5.10 -18.11
N ALA A 119 1.60 5.66 -17.28
CA ALA A 119 2.83 6.27 -17.77
C ALA A 119 3.85 5.26 -18.33
N THR A 120 3.73 3.95 -18.07
CA THR A 120 4.55 2.93 -18.75
C THR A 120 4.08 2.63 -20.18
N LEU A 121 2.81 2.91 -20.46
CA LEU A 121 2.21 2.71 -21.79
C LEU A 121 2.52 3.85 -22.74
N TRP A 122 2.95 5.02 -22.23
CA TRP A 122 3.27 6.16 -23.07
C TRP A 122 4.73 6.12 -23.52
N PRO A 123 5.03 6.01 -24.83
CA PRO A 123 6.40 6.03 -25.35
C PRO A 123 7.05 7.37 -24.98
N SER A 124 8.30 7.34 -24.47
CA SER A 124 9.07 8.56 -24.26
C SER A 124 9.30 9.22 -25.64
N PRO A 125 9.00 10.54 -25.83
CA PRO A 125 9.29 11.24 -27.07
C PRO A 125 10.80 11.49 -27.19
N GLY A 126 11.60 10.47 -27.52
CA GLY A 126 13.05 10.64 -27.54
C GLY A 126 13.84 9.45 -28.09
N GLY A 127 13.18 8.53 -28.82
CA GLY A 127 13.85 7.33 -29.34
C GLY A 127 13.95 7.22 -30.87
N THR A 128 13.73 8.28 -31.58
CA THR A 128 13.88 8.28 -33.06
C THR A 128 14.88 9.35 -33.48
N GLY A 129 16.17 9.04 -33.40
CA GLY A 129 17.18 9.95 -33.92
C GLY A 129 18.58 9.51 -33.57
N ASP A 130 19.04 8.37 -34.08
CA ASP A 130 20.43 8.18 -34.48
C ASP A 130 20.64 6.81 -35.16
N GLN A 131 20.11 6.64 -36.34
CA GLN A 131 20.48 5.54 -37.21
C GLN A 131 20.68 6.07 -38.66
N ASN A 132 21.42 7.15 -38.85
CA ASN A 132 21.86 7.54 -40.19
C ASN A 132 23.05 8.49 -40.11
N THR A 133 24.22 8.01 -39.67
CA THR A 133 25.51 8.61 -40.05
C THR A 133 26.61 7.54 -39.97
N GLU A 134 26.52 6.51 -40.81
CA GLU A 134 27.74 5.81 -41.28
C GLU A 134 27.51 5.45 -42.77
N LYS A 135 27.99 6.33 -43.62
CA LYS A 135 28.45 6.00 -44.99
C LYS A 135 29.82 6.63 -45.17
#